data_1751803913a1dbc73d42292d386dd883
#
_entry.id   1751803913a1dbc73d42292d386dd883
#
_cell.length_a   1.000
_cell.length_b   1.000
_cell.length_c   1.000
_cell.angle_alpha   90.00
_cell.angle_beta   90.00
_cell.angle_gamma   90.00
#
_symmetry.space_group_name_H-M   'P 1'
#
loop_
_entity.id
_entity.type
_entity.pdbx_description
1 polymer ?
#
loop_
_entity_poly.entity_id
_entity_poly.type
_entity_poly.pdbx_seq_one_letter_code
_entity_poly.pdbx_strand_id
1 'polypeptide(L)'
;HRAIADAARNPFLLQTLEYLGQFLHGATQVTRANEARRLDFAQQVQHEHAAIVQALEAGDAEAARQAAAGHMGNAIVRIRSADPGFWTQEGERLAQALVNARQRAS
;
A
#
# COMPACT_ATOMS: atom_id res chain seq x y z
N HIS A 1 -3.30 7.38 -1.50
CA HIS A 1 -4.63 6.72 -1.50
C HIS A 1 -5.72 7.62 -0.91
N ARG A 2 -5.46 8.31 0.22
CA ARG A 2 -6.43 9.22 0.85
C ARG A 2 -6.88 10.34 -0.10
N ALA A 3 -5.96 10.99 -0.81
CA ALA A 3 -6.28 12.05 -1.77
C ALA A 3 -7.19 11.54 -2.90
N ILE A 4 -7.00 10.30 -3.36
CA ILE A 4 -7.85 9.67 -4.38
C ILE A 4 -9.26 9.42 -3.82
N ALA A 5 -9.37 8.92 -2.59
CA ALA A 5 -10.65 8.69 -1.94
C ALA A 5 -11.41 10.00 -1.67
N ASP A 6 -10.73 11.06 -1.31
CA ASP A 6 -11.30 12.39 -1.13
C ASP A 6 -11.81 12.97 -2.46
N ALA A 7 -11.01 12.85 -3.52
CA ALA A 7 -11.40 13.27 -4.87
C ALA A 7 -12.62 12.51 -5.43
N ALA A 8 -12.85 11.28 -4.99
CA ALA A 8 -14.02 10.49 -5.36
C ALA A 8 -15.34 11.03 -4.79
N ARG A 9 -15.30 12.01 -3.89
CA ARG A 9 -16.46 12.64 -3.24
C ARG A 9 -17.44 11.65 -2.62
N ASN A 10 -16.92 10.54 -2.14
CA ASN A 10 -17.70 9.52 -1.45
C ASN A 10 -17.30 9.49 0.02
N PRO A 11 -18.12 10.07 0.92
CA PRO A 11 -17.78 10.15 2.34
C PRO A 11 -17.68 8.79 3.01
N PHE A 12 -18.43 7.79 2.57
CA PHE A 12 -18.34 6.44 3.11
C PHE A 12 -17.01 5.77 2.74
N LEU A 13 -16.53 5.99 1.51
CA LEU A 13 -15.23 5.49 1.07
C LEU A 13 -14.10 6.13 1.89
N LEU A 14 -14.15 7.45 2.07
CA LEU A 14 -13.16 8.18 2.85
C LEU A 14 -13.12 7.70 4.30
N GLN A 15 -14.27 7.61 4.96
CA GLN A 15 -14.38 7.14 6.34
C GLN A 15 -13.91 5.70 6.50
N THR A 16 -14.27 4.82 5.56
CA THR A 16 -13.81 3.43 5.55
C THR A 16 -12.29 3.36 5.42
N LEU A 17 -11.71 4.16 4.54
CA LEU A 17 -10.27 4.21 4.34
C LEU A 17 -9.55 4.76 5.58
N GLU A 18 -10.10 5.78 6.23
CA GLU A 18 -9.57 6.33 7.48
C GLU A 18 -9.62 5.30 8.62
N TYR A 19 -10.73 4.59 8.75
CA TYR A 19 -10.86 3.51 9.73
C TYR A 19 -9.86 2.38 9.48
N LEU A 20 -9.79 1.89 8.24
CA LEU A 20 -8.84 0.84 7.86
C LEU A 20 -7.38 1.31 7.95
N GLY A 21 -7.12 2.59 7.70
CA GLY A 21 -5.79 3.19 7.78
C GLY A 21 -5.14 3.02 9.14
N GLN A 22 -5.91 3.00 10.22
CA GLN A 22 -5.42 2.75 11.57
C GLN A 22 -4.79 1.35 11.70
N PHE A 23 -5.32 0.38 10.96
CA PHE A 23 -4.82 -1.00 10.97
C PHE A 23 -3.78 -1.24 9.87
N LEU A 24 -3.92 -0.56 8.73
CA LEU A 24 -3.08 -0.77 7.55
C LEU A 24 -1.74 -0.01 7.63
N HIS A 25 -1.59 0.93 8.55
CA HIS A 25 -0.35 1.72 8.64
C HIS A 25 0.89 0.84 8.80
N GLY A 26 0.82 -0.13 9.70
CA GLY A 26 1.92 -1.08 9.89
C GLY A 26 2.12 -2.02 8.70
N ALA A 27 1.04 -2.50 8.10
CA ALA A 27 1.13 -3.32 6.88
C ALA A 27 1.78 -2.54 5.74
N THR A 28 1.48 -1.25 5.61
CA THR A 28 2.13 -0.36 4.63
C THR A 28 3.61 -0.20 4.91
N GLN A 29 4.02 -0.10 6.17
CA GLN A 29 5.45 -0.04 6.53
C GLN A 29 6.19 -1.33 6.16
N VAL A 30 5.59 -2.50 6.42
CA VAL A 30 6.15 -3.80 6.02
C VAL A 30 6.32 -3.87 4.50
N THR A 31 5.29 -3.48 3.75
CA THR A 31 5.33 -3.47 2.29
C THR A 31 6.44 -2.57 1.76
N ARG A 32 6.55 -1.35 2.29
CA ARG A 32 7.59 -0.39 1.91
C ARG A 32 8.99 -0.88 2.25
N ALA A 33 9.18 -1.51 3.40
CA ALA A 33 10.47 -2.07 3.79
C ALA A 33 10.88 -3.21 2.85
N ASN A 34 9.95 -4.07 2.46
CA ASN A 34 10.20 -5.13 1.48
C ASN A 34 10.57 -4.56 0.10
N GLU A 35 9.84 -3.57 -0.38
CA GLU A 35 10.08 -2.94 -1.68
C GLU A 35 11.41 -2.18 -1.72
N ALA A 36 11.81 -1.52 -0.62
CA ALA A 36 13.07 -0.80 -0.52
C ALA A 36 14.31 -1.69 -0.55
N ARG A 37 14.19 -2.98 -0.24
CA ARG A 37 15.31 -3.94 -0.25
C ARG A 37 15.70 -4.41 -1.64
N ARG A 38 14.81 -4.24 -2.64
CA ARG A 38 15.01 -4.70 -4.01
C ARG A 38 14.78 -3.54 -4.98
N LEU A 39 15.82 -3.23 -5.75
CA LEU A 39 15.76 -2.14 -6.72
C LEU A 39 14.68 -2.36 -7.78
N ASP A 40 14.49 -3.61 -8.22
CA ASP A 40 13.45 -3.99 -9.18
C ASP A 40 12.04 -3.72 -8.63
N PHE A 41 11.80 -3.99 -7.36
CA PHE A 41 10.52 -3.69 -6.72
C PHE A 41 10.26 -2.18 -6.60
N ALA A 42 11.28 -1.41 -6.19
CA ALA A 42 11.17 0.03 -6.11
C ALA A 42 10.86 0.67 -7.47
N GLN A 43 11.50 0.21 -8.53
CA GLN A 43 11.23 0.67 -9.90
C GLN A 43 9.83 0.30 -10.38
N GLN A 44 9.37 -0.91 -10.10
CA GLN A 44 8.01 -1.34 -10.43
C GLN A 44 6.97 -0.45 -9.75
N VAL A 45 7.12 -0.19 -8.46
CA VAL A 45 6.21 0.68 -7.69
C VAL A 45 6.16 2.09 -8.27
N GLN A 46 7.31 2.67 -8.61
CA GLN A 46 7.35 3.99 -9.25
C GLN A 46 6.61 4.01 -10.59
N HIS A 47 6.79 2.99 -11.42
CA HIS A 47 6.08 2.86 -12.70
C HIS A 47 4.57 2.74 -12.50
N GLU A 48 4.14 1.91 -11.57
CA GLU A 48 2.73 1.70 -11.24
C GLU A 48 2.08 3.00 -10.74
N HIS A 49 2.74 3.73 -9.84
CA HIS A 49 2.26 5.01 -9.35
C HIS A 49 2.17 6.06 -10.48
N ALA A 50 3.18 6.10 -11.36
CA ALA A 50 3.17 7.01 -12.51
C ALA A 50 1.99 6.70 -13.45
N ALA A 51 1.69 5.43 -13.70
CA ALA A 51 0.56 5.02 -14.54
C ALA A 51 -0.79 5.47 -13.94
N ILE A 52 -0.95 5.39 -12.62
CA ILE A 52 -2.16 5.89 -11.94
C ILE A 52 -2.27 7.40 -12.12
N VAL A 53 -1.19 8.14 -11.89
CA VAL A 53 -1.18 9.61 -12.02
C VAL A 53 -1.50 10.02 -13.46
N GLN A 54 -0.87 9.41 -14.44
CA GLN A 54 -1.12 9.71 -15.86
C GLN A 54 -2.58 9.47 -16.26
N ALA A 55 -3.17 8.37 -15.81
CA ALA A 55 -4.58 8.08 -16.10
C ALA A 55 -5.52 9.11 -15.44
N LEU A 56 -5.22 9.54 -14.21
CA LEU A 56 -5.98 10.59 -13.53
C LEU A 56 -5.85 11.95 -14.23
N GLU A 57 -4.64 12.32 -14.64
CA GLU A 57 -4.39 13.56 -15.40
C GLU A 57 -5.10 13.58 -16.76
N ALA A 58 -5.18 12.42 -17.41
CA ALA A 58 -5.92 12.25 -18.66
C ALA A 58 -7.45 12.23 -18.47
N GLY A 59 -7.95 12.14 -17.24
CA GLY A 59 -9.37 11.98 -16.95
C GLY A 59 -9.93 10.61 -17.36
N ASP A 60 -9.06 9.61 -17.60
CA ASP A 60 -9.44 8.26 -17.99
C ASP A 60 -9.73 7.39 -16.76
N ALA A 61 -10.99 7.35 -16.38
CA ALA A 61 -11.45 6.62 -15.20
C ALA A 61 -11.19 5.12 -15.29
N GLU A 62 -11.34 4.53 -16.48
CA GLU A 62 -11.13 3.09 -16.65
C GLU A 62 -9.64 2.74 -16.60
N ALA A 63 -8.78 3.51 -17.25
CA ALA A 63 -7.33 3.35 -17.14
C ALA A 63 -6.86 3.54 -15.69
N ALA A 64 -7.39 4.54 -14.96
CA ALA A 64 -7.07 4.77 -13.56
C ALA A 64 -7.47 3.57 -12.68
N ARG A 65 -8.66 3.02 -12.91
CA ARG A 65 -9.15 1.82 -12.21
C ARG A 65 -8.24 0.61 -12.46
N GLN A 66 -7.87 0.38 -13.72
CA GLN A 66 -7.01 -0.74 -14.10
C GLN A 66 -5.59 -0.58 -13.51
N ALA A 67 -5.02 0.61 -13.59
CA ALA A 67 -3.70 0.90 -13.04
C ALA A 67 -3.67 0.71 -11.52
N ALA A 68 -4.69 1.19 -10.81
CA ALA A 68 -4.79 1.03 -9.35
C ALA A 68 -4.99 -0.44 -8.95
N ALA A 69 -5.85 -1.18 -9.64
CA ALA A 69 -6.07 -2.61 -9.40
C ALA A 69 -4.79 -3.42 -9.68
N GLY A 70 -4.09 -3.11 -10.76
CA GLY A 70 -2.80 -3.73 -11.10
C GLY A 70 -1.74 -3.48 -10.02
N HIS A 71 -1.62 -2.24 -9.55
CA HIS A 71 -0.72 -1.88 -8.45
C HIS A 71 -0.99 -2.72 -7.18
N MET A 72 -2.25 -2.85 -6.77
CA MET A 72 -2.61 -3.64 -5.61
C MET A 72 -2.33 -5.14 -5.81
N GLY A 73 -2.61 -5.69 -6.98
CA GLY A 73 -2.29 -7.07 -7.33
C GLY A 73 -0.78 -7.35 -7.29
N ASN A 74 0.00 -6.46 -7.87
CA ASN A 74 1.47 -6.56 -7.88
C ASN A 74 2.07 -6.42 -6.47
N ALA A 75 1.50 -5.57 -5.62
CA ALA A 75 1.91 -5.47 -4.21
C ALA A 75 1.77 -6.81 -3.48
N ILE A 76 0.69 -7.54 -3.70
CA ILE A 76 0.49 -8.89 -3.14
C ILE A 76 1.58 -9.86 -3.65
N VAL A 77 1.89 -9.81 -4.94
CA VAL A 77 2.94 -10.65 -5.54
C VAL A 77 4.30 -10.33 -4.92
N ARG A 78 4.64 -9.04 -4.78
CA ARG A 78 5.90 -8.61 -4.16
C ARG A 78 6.03 -9.07 -2.71
N ILE A 79 4.95 -8.98 -1.94
CA ILE A 79 4.91 -9.48 -0.55
C ILE A 79 5.17 -11.00 -0.50
N ARG A 80 4.52 -11.77 -1.37
CA ARG A 80 4.71 -13.22 -1.44
C ARG A 80 6.10 -13.63 -1.92
N SER A 81 6.76 -12.76 -2.68
CA SER A 81 8.11 -12.98 -3.19
C SER A 81 9.19 -12.39 -2.27
N ALA A 82 8.82 -11.90 -1.09
CA ALA A 82 9.77 -11.38 -0.13
C ALA A 82 10.73 -12.49 0.34
N ASP A 83 11.99 -12.11 0.53
CA ASP A 83 13.00 -13.00 1.08
C ASP A 83 12.52 -13.59 2.43
N PRO A 84 12.64 -14.91 2.66
CA PRO A 84 12.32 -15.50 3.96
C PRO A 84 13.00 -14.82 5.14
N GLY A 85 14.25 -14.32 4.98
CA GLY A 85 14.96 -13.55 5.99
C GLY A 85 14.29 -12.20 6.34
N PHE A 86 13.52 -11.63 5.42
CA PHE A 86 12.72 -10.44 5.68
C PHE A 86 11.59 -10.72 6.69
N TRP A 87 10.93 -11.85 6.56
CA TRP A 87 9.81 -12.23 7.46
C TRP A 87 10.29 -12.63 8.85
N THR A 88 11.48 -13.22 8.98
CA THR A 88 11.98 -13.69 10.27
C THR A 88 12.58 -12.58 11.15
N GLN A 89 13.14 -11.53 10.58
CA GLN A 89 13.78 -10.46 11.37
C GLN A 89 13.02 -9.13 11.33
N GLU A 90 12.76 -8.61 10.14
CA GLU A 90 12.08 -7.31 9.97
C GLU A 90 10.58 -7.44 10.11
N GLY A 91 10.00 -8.53 9.59
CA GLY A 91 8.57 -8.79 9.66
C GLY A 91 8.09 -9.00 11.09
N GLU A 92 8.83 -9.76 11.90
CA GLU A 92 8.50 -9.96 13.32
C GLU A 92 8.61 -8.65 14.10
N ARG A 93 9.66 -7.86 13.86
CA ARG A 93 9.83 -6.55 14.51
C ARG A 93 8.70 -5.58 14.18
N LEU A 94 8.29 -5.53 12.91
CA LEU A 94 7.21 -4.66 12.46
C LEU A 94 5.83 -5.18 12.89
N ALA A 95 5.63 -6.50 12.90
CA ALA A 95 4.43 -7.12 13.44
C ALA A 95 4.30 -6.87 14.95
N GLN A 96 5.40 -6.95 15.70
CA GLN A 96 5.44 -6.64 17.13
C GLN A 96 5.11 -5.17 17.41
N ALA A 97 5.60 -4.26 16.58
CA ALA A 97 5.26 -2.83 16.68
C ALA A 97 3.75 -2.58 16.48
N LEU A 98 3.10 -3.33 15.58
CA LEU A 98 1.65 -3.29 15.37
C LEU A 98 0.87 -3.78 16.60
N VAL A 99 1.29 -4.90 17.18
CA VAL A 99 0.66 -5.44 18.39
C VAL A 99 0.77 -4.45 19.55
N ASN A 100 1.96 -3.86 19.73
CA ASN A 100 2.21 -2.89 20.78
C ASN A 100 1.40 -1.59 20.60
N ALA A 101 1.26 -1.10 19.37
CA ALA A 101 0.44 0.08 19.06
C ALA A 101 -1.04 -0.17 19.38
N ARG A 102 -1.55 -1.37 19.06
CA ARG A 102 -2.93 -1.76 19.37
C ARG A 102 -3.19 -1.84 20.87
N GLN A 103 -2.26 -2.35 21.65
CA GLN A 103 -2.38 -2.43 23.12
C GLN A 103 -2.38 -1.05 23.77
N ARG A 104 -1.65 -0.07 23.21
CA ARG A 104 -1.63 1.32 23.71
C ARG A 104 -2.89 2.12 23.35
N ALA A 105 -3.60 1.73 22.31
CA ALA A 105 -4.84 2.36 21.87
C ALA A 105 -6.10 1.80 22.57
N SER A 106 -5.94 0.74 23.34
CA SER A 106 -6.98 0.11 24.16
C SER A 106 -6.97 0.66 25.57
#